data_018e771c3e9827523d7f7f331136e614
#
_entry.id   018e771c3e9827523d7f7f331136e614
#
_cell.length_a   1.000
_cell.length_b   1.000
_cell.length_c   1.000
_cell.angle_alpha   90.00
_cell.angle_beta   90.00
_cell.angle_gamma   90.00
#
_symmetry.space_group_name_H-M   'P 1'
#
loop_
_entity.id
_entity.type
_entity.pdbx_description
1 polymer ?
#
loop_
_entity_poly.entity_id
_entity_poly.type
_entity_poly.pdbx_seq_one_letter_code
_entity_poly.pdbx_strand_id
1 'polypeptide(L)'
;MNIEEIKRKILPILKKYGVTRAGIFGSVVRGEARKDSDIDILVKIESRMSLLDFAGLKLELEEALGRKVDLGEYSVIKPIIKEQILKEEVSIL
;
A
#
# COMPACT_ATOMS: atom_id res chain seq x y z
N MET A 1 12.50 4.38 -7.87
CA MET A 1 11.86 4.87 -6.61
C MET A 1 12.15 3.88 -5.50
N ASN A 2 12.75 4.31 -4.43
CA ASN A 2 13.06 3.42 -3.32
C ASN A 2 11.96 3.48 -2.22
N ILE A 3 12.03 2.57 -1.27
CA ILE A 3 11.01 2.42 -0.22
C ILE A 3 10.93 3.67 0.66
N GLU A 4 12.05 4.29 0.98
CA GLU A 4 12.06 5.53 1.79
C GLU A 4 11.35 6.68 1.08
N GLU A 5 11.54 6.80 -0.20
CA GLU A 5 10.87 7.80 -1.01
C GLU A 5 9.36 7.55 -1.07
N ILE A 6 8.96 6.30 -1.26
CA ILE A 6 7.55 5.90 -1.26
C ILE A 6 6.93 6.24 0.09
N LYS A 7 7.56 5.83 1.17
CA LYS A 7 7.10 6.09 2.54
C LYS A 7 6.85 7.56 2.78
N ARG A 8 7.82 8.39 2.44
CA ARG A 8 7.73 9.85 2.64
C ARG A 8 6.54 10.45 1.90
N LYS A 9 6.30 9.97 0.68
CA LYS A 9 5.24 10.52 -0.16
C LYS A 9 3.85 10.09 0.26
N ILE A 10 3.68 8.86 0.75
CA ILE A 10 2.35 8.31 1.04
C ILE A 10 1.94 8.40 2.51
N LEU A 11 2.89 8.56 3.43
CA LEU A 11 2.58 8.58 4.86
C LEU A 11 1.53 9.63 5.25
N PRO A 12 1.63 10.89 4.78
CA PRO A 12 0.61 11.90 5.07
C PRO A 12 -0.78 11.52 4.55
N ILE A 13 -0.81 10.88 3.38
CA ILE A 13 -2.07 10.46 2.75
C ILE A 13 -2.71 9.35 3.58
N LEU A 14 -1.92 8.36 4.00
CA LEU A 14 -2.41 7.26 4.82
C LEU A 14 -2.99 7.77 6.14
N LYS A 15 -2.32 8.71 6.78
CA LYS A 15 -2.80 9.31 8.02
C LYS A 15 -4.10 10.09 7.81
N LYS A 16 -4.20 10.81 6.72
CA LYS A 16 -5.42 11.57 6.36
C LYS A 16 -6.64 10.67 6.26
N TYR A 17 -6.47 9.47 5.74
CA TYR A 17 -7.56 8.51 5.57
C TYR A 17 -7.79 7.60 6.78
N GLY A 18 -7.05 7.80 7.87
CA GLY A 18 -7.23 7.00 9.07
C GLY A 18 -6.67 5.59 8.99
N VAL A 19 -5.68 5.38 8.13
CA VAL A 19 -5.01 4.10 8.02
C VAL A 19 -4.13 3.89 9.26
N THR A 20 -4.29 2.74 9.93
CA THR A 20 -3.56 2.43 11.16
C THR A 20 -2.35 1.53 10.92
N ARG A 21 -2.35 0.80 9.81
CA ARG A 21 -1.21 -0.03 9.42
C ARG A 21 -1.09 -0.05 7.91
N ALA A 22 0.13 0.01 7.41
CA ALA A 22 0.39 -0.08 5.98
C ALA A 22 1.72 -0.76 5.72
N GLY A 23 1.81 -1.49 4.62
CA GLY A 23 3.02 -2.16 4.20
C GLY A 23 3.15 -2.17 2.69
N ILE A 24 4.38 -2.22 2.21
CA ILE A 24 4.73 -2.34 0.80
C ILE A 24 5.16 -3.77 0.52
N PHE A 25 4.76 -4.29 -0.61
CA PHE A 25 5.06 -5.67 -1.03
C PHE A 25 5.51 -5.72 -2.48
N GLY A 26 5.79 -6.93 -2.93
CA GLY A 26 5.97 -7.24 -4.32
C GLY A 26 7.31 -6.83 -4.89
N SER A 27 7.32 -6.51 -6.18
CA SER A 27 8.55 -6.28 -6.92
C SER A 27 9.40 -5.14 -6.39
N VAL A 28 8.78 -4.09 -5.83
CA VAL A 28 9.52 -2.97 -5.23
C VAL A 28 10.35 -3.43 -4.05
N VAL A 29 9.77 -4.28 -3.20
CA VAL A 29 10.48 -4.81 -2.01
C VAL A 29 11.59 -5.76 -2.42
N ARG A 30 11.35 -6.57 -3.45
CA ARG A 30 12.36 -7.52 -3.95
C ARG A 30 13.45 -6.88 -4.80
N GLY A 31 13.35 -5.57 -5.08
CA GLY A 31 14.30 -4.90 -5.96
C GLY A 31 14.15 -5.25 -7.43
N GLU A 32 13.01 -5.81 -7.81
CA GLU A 32 12.71 -6.24 -9.18
C GLU A 32 11.81 -5.28 -9.92
N ALA A 33 11.40 -4.18 -9.29
CA ALA A 33 10.45 -3.24 -9.86
C ALA A 33 11.00 -2.59 -11.12
N ARG A 34 10.20 -2.62 -12.17
CA ARG A 34 10.47 -1.90 -13.40
C ARG A 34 9.77 -0.54 -13.34
N LYS A 35 10.11 0.33 -14.29
CA LYS A 35 9.59 1.69 -14.36
C LYS A 35 8.06 1.73 -14.44
N ASP A 36 7.44 0.72 -15.03
CA ASP A 36 5.99 0.61 -15.23
C ASP A 36 5.32 -0.39 -14.29
N SER A 37 6.06 -0.94 -13.31
CA SER A 37 5.50 -1.89 -12.35
C SER A 37 4.53 -1.21 -11.39
N ASP A 38 3.46 -1.93 -11.04
CA ASP A 38 2.53 -1.49 -10.00
C ASP A 38 3.21 -1.56 -8.64
N ILE A 39 2.80 -0.69 -7.73
CA ILE A 39 3.26 -0.71 -6.35
C ILE A 39 2.19 -1.38 -5.51
N ASP A 40 2.55 -2.48 -4.85
CA ASP A 40 1.61 -3.23 -4.03
C ASP A 40 1.61 -2.71 -2.60
N ILE A 41 0.45 -2.23 -2.14
CA ILE A 41 0.29 -1.66 -0.80
C ILE A 41 -0.90 -2.33 -0.12
N LEU A 42 -0.69 -2.79 1.11
CA LEU A 42 -1.77 -3.27 1.96
C LEU A 42 -1.96 -2.31 3.13
N VAL A 43 -3.22 -2.08 3.48
CA VAL A 43 -3.59 -1.16 4.55
C VAL A 43 -4.57 -1.82 5.52
N LYS A 44 -4.50 -1.39 6.78
CA LYS A 44 -5.51 -1.69 7.79
C LYS A 44 -6.22 -0.41 8.14
N ILE A 45 -7.55 -0.43 8.06
CA ILE A 45 -8.39 0.72 8.33
C ILE A 45 -9.29 0.35 9.49
N GLU A 46 -9.23 1.12 10.57
CA GLU A 46 -10.06 0.87 11.76
C GLU A 46 -11.41 1.59 11.69
N SER A 47 -11.47 2.70 10.99
CA SER A 47 -12.72 3.42 10.78
C SER A 47 -13.46 2.85 9.58
N ARG A 48 -14.79 3.07 9.56
CA ARG A 48 -15.58 2.71 8.38
C ARG A 48 -15.17 3.59 7.21
N MET A 49 -14.72 2.94 6.16
CA MET A 49 -14.38 3.62 4.92
C MET A 49 -15.34 3.12 3.83
N SER A 50 -15.96 4.05 3.13
CA SER A 50 -16.83 3.70 2.01
C SER A 50 -15.96 3.23 0.83
N LEU A 51 -16.61 2.55 -0.13
CA LEU A 51 -15.93 2.13 -1.34
C LEU A 51 -15.38 3.34 -2.11
N LEU A 52 -16.11 4.44 -2.08
CA LEU A 52 -15.71 5.68 -2.73
C LEU A 52 -14.47 6.29 -2.06
N ASP A 53 -14.42 6.26 -0.73
CA ASP A 53 -13.25 6.73 0.02
C ASP A 53 -12.04 5.86 -0.25
N PHE A 54 -12.23 4.56 -0.35
CA PHE A 54 -11.16 3.62 -0.67
C PHE A 54 -10.59 3.88 -2.07
N ALA A 55 -11.46 4.12 -3.04
CA ALA A 55 -11.04 4.49 -4.38
C ALA A 55 -10.30 5.82 -4.40
N GLY A 56 -10.75 6.79 -3.60
CA GLY A 56 -10.08 8.08 -3.43
C GLY A 56 -8.68 7.92 -2.85
N LEU A 57 -8.53 7.05 -1.85
CA LEU A 57 -7.22 6.74 -1.27
C LEU A 57 -6.28 6.20 -2.34
N LYS A 58 -6.74 5.22 -3.12
CA LYS A 58 -5.94 4.64 -4.20
C LYS A 58 -5.49 5.71 -5.19
N LEU A 59 -6.40 6.57 -5.62
CA LEU A 59 -6.09 7.63 -6.59
C LEU A 59 -5.06 8.62 -6.05
N GLU A 60 -5.18 9.02 -4.79
CA GLU A 60 -4.23 9.94 -4.17
C GLU A 60 -2.84 9.30 -4.06
N LEU A 61 -2.80 8.01 -3.72
CA LEU A 61 -1.53 7.29 -3.66
C LEU A 61 -0.88 7.21 -5.04
N GLU A 62 -1.66 6.90 -6.07
CA GLU A 62 -1.17 6.84 -7.44
C GLU A 62 -0.65 8.20 -7.91
N GLU A 63 -1.37 9.26 -7.60
CA GLU A 63 -0.97 10.61 -7.96
C GLU A 63 0.34 11.02 -7.27
N ALA A 64 0.46 10.71 -5.98
CA ALA A 64 1.68 11.02 -5.22
C ALA A 64 2.90 10.25 -5.72
N LEU A 65 2.71 9.01 -6.14
CA LEU A 65 3.80 8.15 -6.57
C LEU A 65 4.08 8.21 -8.07
N GLY A 66 3.13 8.74 -8.85
CA GLY A 66 3.24 8.75 -10.31
C GLY A 66 3.21 7.35 -10.92
N ARG A 67 2.59 6.38 -10.24
CA ARG A 67 2.51 4.99 -10.65
C ARG A 67 1.18 4.38 -10.26
N LYS A 68 0.80 3.31 -10.92
CA LYS A 68 -0.36 2.52 -10.51
C LYS A 68 -0.08 1.85 -9.17
N VAL A 69 -1.09 1.83 -8.33
CA VAL A 69 -1.04 1.20 -7.01
C VAL A 69 -2.05 0.08 -6.95
N ASP A 70 -1.60 -1.10 -6.56
CA ASP A 70 -2.48 -2.21 -6.23
C ASP A 70 -2.74 -2.13 -4.73
N LEU A 71 -3.89 -1.58 -4.36
CA LEU A 71 -4.27 -1.31 -2.98
C LEU A 71 -5.21 -2.38 -2.47
N GLY A 72 -4.83 -3.01 -1.37
CA GLY A 72 -5.65 -4.02 -0.71
C GLY A 72 -5.74 -3.79 0.79
N GLU A 73 -6.61 -4.57 1.45
CA GLU A 73 -6.75 -4.57 2.90
C GLU A 73 -6.23 -5.88 3.48
N TYR A 74 -5.55 -5.80 4.62
CA TYR A 74 -5.08 -7.00 5.32
C TYR A 74 -6.22 -7.95 5.66
N SER A 75 -7.40 -7.42 5.97
CA SER A 75 -8.56 -8.20 6.40
C SER A 75 -9.12 -9.13 5.34
N VAL A 76 -8.91 -8.83 4.05
CA VAL A 76 -9.45 -9.63 2.95
C VAL A 76 -8.44 -10.59 2.34
N ILE A 77 -7.22 -10.64 2.87
CA ILE A 77 -6.21 -11.56 2.37
C ILE A 77 -6.49 -12.97 2.87
N LYS A 78 -6.46 -13.93 1.94
CA LYS A 78 -6.65 -15.33 2.31
C LYS A 78 -5.53 -15.79 3.26
N PRO A 79 -5.84 -16.56 4.32
CA PRO A 79 -4.84 -16.99 5.30
C PRO A 79 -3.63 -17.71 4.69
N ILE A 80 -3.85 -18.49 3.64
CA ILE A 80 -2.77 -19.25 2.99
C ILE A 80 -1.73 -18.35 2.31
N ILE A 81 -2.16 -17.17 1.84
CA ILE A 81 -1.27 -16.21 1.16
C ILE A 81 -0.70 -15.22 2.17
N LYS A 82 -1.45 -14.95 3.24
CA LYS A 82 -1.12 -13.93 4.24
C LYS A 82 0.27 -14.12 4.84
N GLU A 83 0.63 -15.35 5.15
CA GLU A 83 1.91 -15.63 5.76
C GLU A 83 3.08 -15.27 4.85
N GLN A 84 2.97 -15.61 3.57
CA GLN A 84 3.96 -15.28 2.55
C GLN A 84 4.08 -13.78 2.36
N ILE A 85 2.95 -13.09 2.29
CA ILE A 85 2.90 -11.63 2.13
C ILE A 85 3.56 -10.95 3.32
N LEU A 86 3.26 -11.39 4.54
CA LEU A 86 3.83 -10.80 5.74
C LEU A 86 5.36 -10.98 5.84
N LYS A 87 5.89 -12.03 5.24
CA LYS A 87 7.34 -12.25 5.19
C LYS A 87 8.04 -11.27 4.26
N GLU A 88 7.38 -10.85 3.19
CA GLU A 88 7.94 -9.90 2.23
C GLU A 88 7.68 -8.44 2.61
N GLU A 89 6.78 -8.20 3.53
CA GLU A 89 6.31 -6.86 3.87
C GLU A 89 7.41 -5.96 4.41
N VAL A 90 7.46 -4.74 3.87
CA VAL A 90 8.18 -3.64 4.50
C VAL A 90 7.12 -2.72 5.10
N SER A 91 7.08 -2.68 6.42
CA SER A 91 6.10 -1.88 7.16
C SER A 91 6.40 -0.39 6.99
N ILE A 92 5.34 0.40 6.70
CA ILE A 92 5.44 1.84 6.57
C ILE A 92 4.82 2.52 7.80
N LEU A 93 3.76 1.94 8.30
CA LEU A 93 2.98 2.53 9.37
C LEU A 93 2.58 1.48 10.40
#